data_69fc9635f0043ab6418a82fe7a94d167
#
_entry.id   69fc9635f0043ab6418a82fe7a94d167
#
_cell.length_a   1.000
_cell.length_b   1.000
_cell.length_c   1.000
_cell.angle_alpha   90.00
_cell.angle_beta   90.00
_cell.angle_gamma   90.00
#
_symmetry.space_group_name_H-M   'P 1'
#
loop_
_entity.id
_entity.type
_entity.pdbx_description
1 polymer ?
#
loop_
_entity_poly.entity_id
_entity_poly.type
_entity_poly.pdbx_seq_one_letter_code
_entity_poly.pdbx_strand_id
1 'polypeptide(L)'
;MALVSRLLCRSRQLYAGQIIWQHDHTMSVRSYAKEAAPSNLPPLKGDEMLKGIFYEVKNKFDIALGVLRKEKITIDPDDAASVSQYAKVIKTIREKANLFSESQRIKYTIEQQTQGIPDARTYLLTLQEIRIKSGLTDDFGAEAMMMEALEKVEKEIKKPLLRSDKKNMAVLLAEFDKINKKLGIIKEDLPKYEEQLELKIAKEDLQGLKKDVTEAMESQLRREEFKDEQMVAVKSLDIRNFI
;
A
#
# COMPACT_ATOMS: atom_id res chain seq x y z
N MET A 1 -19.44 -0.03 -5.26
CA MET A 1 -18.48 0.83 -6.00
C MET A 1 -17.40 1.46 -5.10
N ALA A 2 -17.73 2.01 -3.92
CA ALA A 2 -16.76 2.63 -3.01
C ALA A 2 -15.63 1.68 -2.57
N LEU A 3 -15.92 0.42 -2.31
CA LEU A 3 -14.99 -0.61 -1.83
C LEU A 3 -13.90 -0.94 -2.83
N VAL A 4 -14.31 -1.19 -4.07
CA VAL A 4 -13.38 -1.51 -5.15
C VAL A 4 -12.54 -0.29 -5.50
N SER A 5 -13.10 0.92 -5.42
CA SER A 5 -12.33 2.15 -5.62
C SER A 5 -11.32 2.39 -4.50
N ARG A 6 -11.58 2.02 -3.23
CA ARG A 6 -10.59 2.10 -2.14
C ARG A 6 -9.47 1.07 -2.28
N LEU A 7 -9.81 -0.18 -2.59
CA LEU A 7 -8.81 -1.22 -2.90
C LEU A 7 -7.90 -0.80 -4.05
N LEU A 8 -8.49 -0.19 -5.08
CA LEU A 8 -7.74 0.33 -6.22
C LEU A 8 -7.07 1.68 -5.93
N CYS A 9 -7.63 2.56 -5.07
CA CYS A 9 -6.98 3.83 -4.73
C CYS A 9 -5.75 3.64 -3.85
N ARG A 10 -5.73 2.70 -2.90
CA ARG A 10 -4.48 2.32 -2.22
C ARG A 10 -3.48 1.71 -3.20
N SER A 11 -3.94 0.91 -4.17
CA SER A 11 -3.08 0.40 -5.24
C SER A 11 -2.75 1.45 -6.32
N ARG A 12 -3.57 2.50 -6.52
CA ARG A 12 -3.34 3.56 -7.53
C ARG A 12 -2.06 4.34 -7.32
N GLN A 13 -1.69 4.66 -6.09
CA GLN A 13 -0.43 5.34 -5.81
C GLN A 13 0.78 4.47 -6.20
N LEU A 14 0.61 3.14 -6.18
CA LEU A 14 1.62 2.17 -6.57
C LEU A 14 1.63 1.90 -8.06
N TYR A 15 0.43 1.86 -8.67
CA TYR A 15 0.30 1.59 -10.10
C TYR A 15 0.82 2.74 -10.94
N ALA A 16 0.50 3.97 -10.59
CA ALA A 16 1.06 5.13 -11.25
C ALA A 16 2.61 5.12 -11.18
N GLY A 17 3.17 4.76 -10.02
CA GLY A 17 4.61 4.59 -9.85
C GLY A 17 5.18 3.46 -10.72
N GLN A 18 4.60 2.28 -10.68
CA GLN A 18 5.14 1.09 -11.34
C GLN A 18 5.03 1.14 -12.89
N ILE A 19 3.93 1.66 -13.43
CA ILE A 19 3.74 1.81 -14.88
C ILE A 19 4.60 2.95 -15.42
N ILE A 20 4.73 4.06 -14.69
CA ILE A 20 5.59 5.18 -15.09
C ILE A 20 7.07 4.75 -15.09
N TRP A 21 7.51 3.95 -14.09
CA TRP A 21 8.92 3.57 -13.95
C TRP A 21 9.40 2.46 -14.89
N GLN A 22 8.52 1.58 -15.37
CA GLN A 22 8.91 0.61 -16.40
C GLN A 22 9.14 1.27 -17.78
N HIS A 23 8.68 2.52 -17.97
CA HIS A 23 8.81 3.25 -19.23
C HIS A 23 9.66 4.53 -19.13
N ASP A 24 10.30 4.79 -17.98
CA ASP A 24 10.90 6.10 -17.71
C ASP A 24 12.36 6.22 -18.14
N HIS A 25 12.61 5.97 -19.42
CA HIS A 25 13.81 6.55 -20.02
C HIS A 25 13.55 7.69 -21.04
N THR A 26 12.31 8.09 -21.30
CA THR A 26 12.05 9.17 -22.25
C THR A 26 10.68 9.84 -22.13
N MET A 27 10.31 10.50 -21.04
CA MET A 27 9.10 11.36 -21.09
C MET A 27 9.25 12.63 -20.27
N SER A 28 9.75 13.68 -20.94
CA SER A 28 9.49 15.06 -20.57
C SER A 28 8.02 15.37 -20.85
N VAL A 29 7.21 15.53 -19.82
CA VAL A 29 5.80 15.93 -19.96
C VAL A 29 5.77 17.43 -20.27
N ARG A 30 5.68 17.79 -21.53
CA ARG A 30 5.23 19.12 -21.95
C ARG A 30 3.72 19.10 -22.08
N SER A 31 3.04 19.90 -21.25
CA SER A 31 1.62 20.17 -21.40
C SER A 31 1.38 20.95 -22.71
N TYR A 32 0.65 20.36 -23.64
CA TYR A 32 0.15 21.07 -24.80
C TYR A 32 -1.34 21.34 -24.62
N ALA A 33 -1.67 22.61 -24.76
CA ALA A 33 -3.05 23.09 -24.79
C ALA A 33 -3.76 22.58 -26.06
N LYS A 34 -5.06 22.39 -25.91
CA LYS A 34 -6.00 21.94 -26.93
C LYS A 34 -5.94 22.78 -28.21
N GLU A 35 -5.67 22.14 -29.29
CA GLU A 35 -6.31 22.47 -30.58
C GLU A 35 -6.90 21.18 -31.14
N ALA A 36 -8.15 21.27 -31.63
CA ALA A 36 -8.87 20.14 -32.20
C ALA A 36 -8.13 19.66 -33.46
N ALA A 37 -7.48 18.52 -33.36
CA ALA A 37 -6.77 17.90 -34.48
C ALA A 37 -7.76 17.25 -35.43
N PRO A 38 -7.52 17.33 -36.75
CA PRO A 38 -8.34 16.68 -37.76
C PRO A 38 -8.25 15.15 -37.65
N SER A 39 -9.38 14.48 -37.90
CA SER A 39 -9.67 13.05 -37.62
C SER A 39 -8.82 12.02 -38.37
N ASN A 40 -7.76 12.42 -39.10
CA ASN A 40 -6.94 11.53 -39.93
C ASN A 40 -5.45 11.44 -39.52
N LEU A 41 -5.10 11.88 -38.29
CA LEU A 41 -3.74 11.67 -37.81
C LEU A 41 -3.61 10.25 -37.21
N PRO A 42 -2.48 9.56 -37.42
CA PRO A 42 -2.24 8.29 -36.75
C PRO A 42 -2.30 8.49 -35.23
N PRO A 43 -2.86 7.52 -34.48
CA PRO A 43 -3.00 7.66 -33.02
C PRO A 43 -1.63 7.93 -32.43
N LEU A 44 -1.55 8.98 -31.60
CA LEU A 44 -0.33 9.31 -30.88
C LEU A 44 0.07 8.09 -30.03
N LYS A 45 1.35 7.74 -30.00
CA LYS A 45 1.85 6.62 -29.16
C LYS A 45 1.38 6.70 -27.70
N GLY A 46 1.10 7.90 -27.20
CA GLY A 46 0.51 8.15 -25.89
C GLY A 46 -0.90 7.60 -25.72
N ASP A 47 -1.74 7.63 -26.77
CA ASP A 47 -3.12 7.14 -26.68
C ASP A 47 -3.17 5.61 -26.59
N GLU A 48 -2.29 4.90 -27.27
CA GLU A 48 -2.17 3.45 -27.18
C GLU A 48 -1.67 3.01 -25.80
N MET A 49 -0.70 3.76 -25.25
CA MET A 49 -0.21 3.53 -23.89
C MET A 49 -1.32 3.74 -22.85
N LEU A 50 -2.08 4.85 -22.93
CA LEU A 50 -3.20 5.14 -22.04
C LEU A 50 -4.30 4.08 -22.15
N LYS A 51 -4.63 3.62 -23.36
CA LYS A 51 -5.55 2.50 -23.57
C LYS A 51 -5.04 1.22 -22.92
N GLY A 52 -3.76 0.89 -23.07
CA GLY A 52 -3.13 -0.27 -22.43
C GLY A 52 -3.27 -0.24 -20.92
N ILE A 53 -2.93 0.90 -20.31
CA ILE A 53 -3.07 1.13 -18.86
C ILE A 53 -4.54 0.98 -18.44
N PHE A 54 -5.47 1.58 -19.18
CA PHE A 54 -6.91 1.48 -18.87
C PHE A 54 -7.41 0.03 -18.89
N TYR A 55 -7.05 -0.74 -19.93
CA TYR A 55 -7.45 -2.14 -20.02
C TYR A 55 -6.83 -2.99 -18.92
N GLU A 56 -5.58 -2.73 -18.55
CA GLU A 56 -4.93 -3.44 -17.44
C GLU A 56 -5.64 -3.15 -16.10
N VAL A 57 -5.91 -1.88 -15.80
CA VAL A 57 -6.63 -1.47 -14.60
C VAL A 57 -8.04 -2.06 -14.59
N LYS A 58 -8.75 -2.01 -15.73
CA LYS A 58 -10.08 -2.61 -15.87
C LYS A 58 -10.04 -4.12 -15.60
N ASN A 59 -9.11 -4.85 -16.20
CA ASN A 59 -8.99 -6.29 -15.99
C ASN A 59 -8.75 -6.64 -14.50
N LYS A 60 -7.87 -5.92 -13.83
CA LYS A 60 -7.63 -6.12 -12.39
C LYS A 60 -8.85 -5.79 -11.55
N PHE A 61 -9.60 -4.77 -11.94
CA PHE A 61 -10.87 -4.43 -11.32
C PHE A 61 -11.90 -5.55 -11.48
N ASP A 62 -12.05 -6.08 -12.69
CA ASP A 62 -12.99 -7.17 -12.98
C ASP A 62 -12.62 -8.45 -12.21
N ILE A 63 -11.33 -8.76 -12.07
CA ILE A 63 -10.84 -9.86 -11.23
C ILE A 63 -11.23 -9.64 -9.77
N ALA A 64 -11.01 -8.44 -9.23
CA ALA A 64 -11.34 -8.11 -7.84
C ALA A 64 -12.84 -8.24 -7.58
N LEU A 65 -13.67 -7.67 -8.46
CA LEU A 65 -15.13 -7.82 -8.39
C LEU A 65 -15.57 -9.28 -8.47
N GLY A 66 -14.98 -10.05 -9.38
CA GLY A 66 -15.31 -11.47 -9.56
C GLY A 66 -15.00 -12.32 -8.33
N VAL A 67 -13.97 -11.97 -7.56
CA VAL A 67 -13.65 -12.62 -6.29
C VAL A 67 -14.61 -12.17 -5.19
N LEU A 68 -14.78 -10.85 -5.01
CA LEU A 68 -15.64 -10.29 -3.94
C LEU A 68 -17.10 -10.74 -4.04
N ARG A 69 -17.64 -10.84 -5.26
CA ARG A 69 -19.04 -11.29 -5.46
C ARG A 69 -19.28 -12.76 -5.05
N LYS A 70 -18.23 -13.56 -5.01
CA LYS A 70 -18.34 -14.99 -4.63
C LYS A 70 -18.22 -15.20 -3.13
N GLU A 71 -17.63 -14.26 -2.42
CA GLU A 71 -17.31 -14.39 -0.99
C GLU A 71 -18.36 -13.67 -0.15
N LYS A 72 -18.87 -14.36 0.88
CA LYS A 72 -19.76 -13.77 1.87
C LYS A 72 -18.92 -13.22 3.02
N ILE A 73 -18.66 -11.93 3.01
CA ILE A 73 -17.88 -11.25 4.05
C ILE A 73 -18.79 -10.29 4.80
N THR A 74 -18.83 -10.43 6.12
CA THR A 74 -19.50 -9.46 7.00
C THR A 74 -18.55 -8.28 7.24
N ILE A 75 -19.06 -7.05 7.08
CA ILE A 75 -18.28 -5.83 7.33
C ILE A 75 -18.32 -5.54 8.83
N ASP A 76 -17.53 -6.29 9.58
CA ASP A 76 -17.37 -6.10 11.02
C ASP A 76 -15.89 -6.14 11.41
N PRO A 77 -15.29 -4.97 11.75
CA PRO A 77 -13.89 -4.88 12.14
C PRO A 77 -13.62 -5.43 13.54
N ASP A 78 -14.65 -5.63 14.35
CA ASP A 78 -14.52 -6.09 15.74
C ASP A 78 -14.57 -7.63 15.82
N ASP A 79 -15.08 -8.30 14.79
CA ASP A 79 -15.06 -9.75 14.65
C ASP A 79 -13.77 -10.25 13.98
N ALA A 80 -12.95 -10.97 14.75
CA ALA A 80 -11.68 -11.51 14.27
C ALA A 80 -11.85 -12.50 13.11
N ALA A 81 -12.97 -13.21 13.04
CA ALA A 81 -13.26 -14.14 11.94
C ALA A 81 -13.51 -13.39 10.63
N SER A 82 -14.30 -12.30 10.69
CA SER A 82 -14.56 -11.42 9.56
C SER A 82 -13.28 -10.74 9.05
N VAL A 83 -12.43 -10.25 9.96
CA VAL A 83 -11.11 -9.66 9.62
C VAL A 83 -10.22 -10.69 8.92
N SER A 84 -10.11 -11.89 9.47
CA SER A 84 -9.29 -12.97 8.88
C SER A 84 -9.81 -13.40 7.51
N GLN A 85 -11.13 -13.52 7.35
CA GLN A 85 -11.75 -13.86 6.08
C GLN A 85 -11.49 -12.77 5.03
N TYR A 86 -11.68 -11.50 5.40
CA TYR A 86 -11.40 -10.37 4.53
C TYR A 86 -9.93 -10.36 4.11
N ALA A 87 -8.97 -10.52 5.04
CA ALA A 87 -7.55 -10.59 4.73
C ALA A 87 -7.22 -11.70 3.70
N LYS A 88 -7.80 -12.90 3.87
CA LYS A 88 -7.63 -14.02 2.92
C LYS A 88 -8.16 -13.69 1.54
N VAL A 89 -9.33 -13.05 1.46
CA VAL A 89 -9.93 -12.66 0.18
C VAL A 89 -9.09 -11.60 -0.51
N ILE A 90 -8.61 -10.58 0.23
CA ILE A 90 -7.71 -9.56 -0.31
C ILE A 90 -6.40 -10.18 -0.83
N LYS A 91 -5.83 -11.11 -0.08
CA LYS A 91 -4.64 -11.87 -0.53
C LYS A 91 -4.92 -12.60 -1.85
N THR A 92 -6.06 -13.29 -1.96
CA THR A 92 -6.48 -13.98 -3.20
C THR A 92 -6.65 -13.01 -4.36
N ILE A 93 -7.21 -11.82 -4.12
CA ILE A 93 -7.35 -10.78 -5.14
C ILE A 93 -5.97 -10.30 -5.60
N ARG A 94 -5.06 -10.03 -4.66
CA ARG A 94 -3.69 -9.58 -4.97
C ARG A 94 -2.94 -10.62 -5.82
N GLU A 95 -3.03 -11.89 -5.45
CA GLU A 95 -2.41 -12.98 -6.20
C GLU A 95 -2.98 -13.10 -7.62
N LYS A 96 -4.32 -13.11 -7.78
CA LYS A 96 -4.97 -13.24 -9.10
C LYS A 96 -4.79 -12.02 -10.00
N ALA A 97 -4.80 -10.84 -9.42
CA ALA A 97 -4.63 -9.59 -10.16
C ALA A 97 -3.15 -9.16 -10.29
N ASN A 98 -2.21 -9.99 -9.81
CA ASN A 98 -0.78 -9.68 -9.77
C ASN A 98 -0.50 -8.31 -9.14
N LEU A 99 -1.05 -8.09 -7.93
CA LEU A 99 -0.85 -6.87 -7.14
C LEU A 99 0.15 -7.15 -6.00
N PHE A 100 0.90 -6.15 -5.64
CA PHE A 100 1.83 -6.26 -4.51
C PHE A 100 1.10 -6.48 -3.17
N SER A 101 1.69 -7.33 -2.32
CA SER A 101 1.34 -7.36 -0.90
C SER A 101 1.82 -6.07 -0.21
N GLU A 102 1.34 -5.80 0.99
CA GLU A 102 1.77 -4.60 1.73
C GLU A 102 3.28 -4.66 2.07
N SER A 103 3.80 -5.82 2.41
CA SER A 103 5.24 -6.00 2.63
C SER A 103 6.07 -5.77 1.37
N GLN A 104 5.61 -6.26 0.22
CA GLN A 104 6.27 -5.99 -1.06
C GLN A 104 6.22 -4.51 -1.42
N ARG A 105 5.09 -3.84 -1.15
CA ARG A 105 4.94 -2.40 -1.35
C ARG A 105 5.93 -1.61 -0.52
N ILE A 106 6.03 -1.93 0.77
CA ILE A 106 6.98 -1.25 1.67
C ILE A 106 8.41 -1.48 1.19
N LYS A 107 8.78 -2.73 0.85
CA LYS A 107 10.11 -3.06 0.28
C LYS A 107 10.41 -2.22 -0.96
N TYR A 108 9.48 -2.15 -1.91
CA TYR A 108 9.62 -1.34 -3.12
C TYR A 108 9.78 0.15 -2.80
N THR A 109 8.97 0.68 -1.87
CA THR A 109 9.08 2.09 -1.43
C THR A 109 10.46 2.38 -0.80
N ILE A 110 10.96 1.44 0.03
CA ILE A 110 12.30 1.54 0.62
C ILE A 110 13.35 1.61 -0.50
N GLU A 111 13.32 0.68 -1.44
CA GLU A 111 14.27 0.65 -2.55
C GLU A 111 14.28 1.96 -3.33
N GLN A 112 13.10 2.48 -3.68
CA GLN A 112 12.97 3.72 -4.45
C GLN A 112 13.44 4.95 -3.66
N GLN A 113 13.01 5.10 -2.41
CA GLN A 113 13.31 6.31 -1.63
C GLN A 113 14.74 6.31 -1.07
N THR A 114 15.35 5.14 -0.92
CA THR A 114 16.73 5.04 -0.40
C THR A 114 17.79 4.90 -1.49
N GLN A 115 17.36 4.84 -2.75
CA GLN A 115 18.26 4.82 -3.90
C GLN A 115 19.06 6.13 -3.95
N GLY A 116 20.38 6.02 -3.96
CA GLY A 116 21.26 7.19 -4.06
C GLY A 116 21.57 7.89 -2.75
N ILE A 117 21.01 7.48 -1.60
CA ILE A 117 21.39 8.04 -0.29
C ILE A 117 22.79 7.52 0.10
N PRO A 118 23.80 8.42 0.24
CA PRO A 118 25.18 8.00 0.46
C PRO A 118 25.51 7.72 1.93
N ASP A 119 24.85 8.37 2.88
CA ASP A 119 25.14 8.30 4.31
C ASP A 119 24.14 7.42 5.08
N ALA A 120 24.64 6.77 6.14
CA ALA A 120 23.86 5.85 6.95
C ALA A 120 22.77 6.57 7.77
N ARG A 121 23.02 7.80 8.24
CA ARG A 121 22.06 8.57 9.06
C ARG A 121 20.83 8.95 8.26
N THR A 122 20.99 9.56 7.08
CA THR A 122 19.87 9.92 6.20
C THR A 122 19.11 8.66 5.77
N TYR A 123 19.82 7.56 5.52
CA TYR A 123 19.19 6.28 5.21
C TYR A 123 18.25 5.81 6.35
N LEU A 124 18.70 5.79 7.61
CA LEU A 124 17.87 5.40 8.75
C LEU A 124 16.68 6.35 8.97
N LEU A 125 16.89 7.66 8.85
CA LEU A 125 15.80 8.64 8.94
C LEU A 125 14.76 8.44 7.84
N THR A 126 15.19 8.14 6.61
CA THR A 126 14.27 7.82 5.51
C THR A 126 13.46 6.55 5.81
N LEU A 127 14.08 5.51 6.38
CA LEU A 127 13.35 4.31 6.80
C LEU A 127 12.30 4.63 7.87
N GLN A 128 12.65 5.47 8.85
CA GLN A 128 11.72 5.93 9.87
C GLN A 128 10.53 6.69 9.27
N GLU A 129 10.78 7.60 8.32
CA GLU A 129 9.70 8.30 7.61
C GLU A 129 8.79 7.35 6.84
N ILE A 130 9.36 6.36 6.13
CA ILE A 130 8.59 5.35 5.40
C ILE A 130 7.71 4.56 6.37
N ARG A 131 8.24 4.15 7.52
CA ARG A 131 7.48 3.47 8.55
C ARG A 131 6.29 4.30 9.03
N ILE A 132 6.53 5.56 9.41
CA ILE A 132 5.48 6.48 9.88
C ILE A 132 4.41 6.68 8.80
N LYS A 133 4.81 6.93 7.55
CA LYS A 133 3.89 7.11 6.41
C LYS A 133 3.08 5.84 6.10
N SER A 134 3.64 4.68 6.43
CA SER A 134 2.95 3.39 6.29
C SER A 134 2.02 3.06 7.48
N GLY A 135 1.92 3.93 8.48
CA GLY A 135 1.09 3.71 9.66
C GLY A 135 1.62 2.63 10.61
N LEU A 136 2.91 2.28 10.49
CA LEU A 136 3.55 1.30 11.35
C LEU A 136 4.11 1.97 12.60
N THR A 137 3.98 1.29 13.75
CA THR A 137 4.54 1.71 15.03
C THR A 137 5.89 1.05 15.29
N ASP A 138 6.79 1.70 16.02
CA ASP A 138 8.01 1.08 16.54
C ASP A 138 7.73 0.55 17.96
N ASP A 139 7.06 -0.59 18.02
CA ASP A 139 6.61 -1.18 19.29
C ASP A 139 7.78 -1.65 20.19
N PHE A 140 8.95 -1.84 19.61
CA PHE A 140 10.15 -2.31 20.30
C PHE A 140 11.15 -1.19 20.65
N GLY A 141 10.94 0.03 20.16
CA GLY A 141 11.91 1.13 20.30
C GLY A 141 13.25 0.86 19.60
N ALA A 142 13.23 0.02 18.56
CA ALA A 142 14.42 -0.41 17.86
C ALA A 142 15.12 0.74 17.13
N GLU A 143 14.36 1.69 16.59
CA GLU A 143 14.89 2.82 15.83
C GLU A 143 15.79 3.72 16.67
N ALA A 144 15.37 4.03 17.91
CA ALA A 144 16.17 4.85 18.82
C ALA A 144 17.51 4.16 19.14
N MET A 145 17.49 2.84 19.43
CA MET A 145 18.70 2.08 19.71
C MET A 145 19.61 1.97 18.50
N MET A 146 19.07 1.84 17.29
CA MET A 146 19.85 1.82 16.05
C MET A 146 20.50 3.18 15.77
N MET A 147 19.81 4.28 16.05
CA MET A 147 20.38 5.62 15.92
C MET A 147 21.50 5.86 16.95
N GLU A 148 21.33 5.42 18.22
CA GLU A 148 22.41 5.46 19.22
C GLU A 148 23.64 4.65 18.81
N ALA A 149 23.43 3.46 18.24
CA ALA A 149 24.53 2.64 17.73
C ALA A 149 25.27 3.33 16.59
N LEU A 150 24.55 3.97 15.65
CA LEU A 150 25.14 4.79 14.60
C LEU A 150 25.97 5.94 15.17
N GLU A 151 25.43 6.67 16.15
CA GLU A 151 26.14 7.77 16.80
C GLU A 151 27.45 7.33 17.47
N LYS A 152 27.46 6.16 18.12
CA LYS A 152 28.67 5.59 18.71
C LYS A 152 29.74 5.34 17.65
N VAL A 153 29.35 4.67 16.54
CA VAL A 153 30.27 4.40 15.43
C VAL A 153 30.78 5.72 14.81
N GLU A 154 29.92 6.70 14.56
CA GLU A 154 30.33 7.98 14.00
C GLU A 154 31.28 8.78 14.92
N LYS A 155 31.07 8.72 16.25
CA LYS A 155 31.98 9.31 17.24
C LYS A 155 33.37 8.65 17.22
N GLU A 156 33.44 7.33 17.06
CA GLU A 156 34.71 6.60 16.96
C GLU A 156 35.49 6.97 15.69
N ILE A 157 34.81 7.06 14.54
CA ILE A 157 35.43 7.40 13.26
C ILE A 157 35.60 8.91 13.04
N LYS A 158 35.02 9.75 13.91
CA LYS A 158 35.02 11.24 13.86
C LYS A 158 34.53 11.83 12.53
N LYS A 159 33.67 11.15 11.83
CA LYS A 159 33.06 11.56 10.56
C LYS A 159 31.70 10.88 10.35
N PRO A 160 30.83 11.44 9.51
CA PRO A 160 29.59 10.76 9.12
C PRO A 160 29.90 9.42 8.45
N LEU A 161 29.10 8.39 8.77
CA LEU A 161 29.28 7.06 8.20
C LEU A 161 28.65 6.97 6.83
N LEU A 162 29.47 6.71 5.81
CA LEU A 162 29.01 6.48 4.45
C LEU A 162 28.66 5.00 4.22
N ARG A 163 27.58 4.74 3.49
CA ARG A 163 27.16 3.38 3.12
C ARG A 163 28.19 2.64 2.25
N SER A 164 29.06 3.37 1.56
CA SER A 164 30.18 2.80 0.80
C SER A 164 31.33 2.32 1.68
N ASP A 165 31.43 2.74 2.94
CA ASP A 165 32.46 2.33 3.89
C ASP A 165 32.13 0.93 4.45
N LYS A 166 32.47 -0.10 3.69
CA LYS A 166 32.16 -1.51 4.03
C LYS A 166 32.67 -1.92 5.40
N LYS A 167 33.83 -1.42 5.84
CA LYS A 167 34.43 -1.80 7.11
C LYS A 167 33.61 -1.30 8.31
N ASN A 168 33.32 -0.01 8.34
CA ASN A 168 32.58 0.59 9.44
C ASN A 168 31.08 0.25 9.37
N MET A 169 30.52 0.05 8.16
CA MET A 169 29.18 -0.51 7.99
C MET A 169 29.04 -1.91 8.56
N ALA A 170 30.06 -2.76 8.43
CA ALA A 170 30.02 -4.09 9.04
C ALA A 170 29.97 -4.02 10.58
N VAL A 171 30.67 -3.06 11.19
CA VAL A 171 30.62 -2.81 12.65
C VAL A 171 29.20 -2.38 13.04
N LEU A 172 28.60 -1.42 12.30
CA LEU A 172 27.24 -0.95 12.56
C LEU A 172 26.21 -2.08 12.44
N LEU A 173 26.31 -2.91 11.41
CA LEU A 173 25.41 -4.06 11.21
C LEU A 173 25.56 -5.09 12.34
N ALA A 174 26.77 -5.31 12.85
CA ALA A 174 26.97 -6.19 14.01
C ALA A 174 26.30 -5.62 15.29
N GLU A 175 26.31 -4.32 15.48
CA GLU A 175 25.57 -3.69 16.58
C GLU A 175 24.05 -3.82 16.38
N PHE A 176 23.53 -3.65 15.15
CA PHE A 176 22.12 -3.87 14.83
C PHE A 176 21.71 -5.34 15.10
N ASP A 177 22.54 -6.31 14.77
CA ASP A 177 22.28 -7.73 15.07
C ASP A 177 22.20 -7.98 16.59
N LYS A 178 23.03 -7.30 17.39
CA LYS A 178 22.95 -7.36 18.86
C LYS A 178 21.64 -6.75 19.38
N ILE A 179 21.24 -5.60 18.84
CA ILE A 179 19.97 -4.94 19.18
C ILE A 179 18.80 -5.86 18.84
N ASN A 180 18.76 -6.42 17.63
CA ASN A 180 17.72 -7.33 17.20
C ASN A 180 17.61 -8.56 18.13
N LYS A 181 18.74 -9.16 18.48
CA LYS A 181 18.78 -10.28 19.44
C LYS A 181 18.27 -9.87 20.83
N LYS A 182 18.64 -8.67 21.31
CA LYS A 182 18.18 -8.15 22.61
C LYS A 182 16.66 -7.93 22.62
N LEU A 183 16.09 -7.50 21.50
CA LEU A 183 14.66 -7.25 21.33
C LEU A 183 13.87 -8.52 20.96
N GLY A 184 14.55 -9.64 20.75
CA GLY A 184 13.92 -10.89 20.34
C GLY A 184 13.42 -10.87 18.89
N ILE A 185 13.92 -9.96 18.06
CA ILE A 185 13.55 -9.86 16.65
C ILE A 185 14.38 -10.88 15.85
N ILE A 186 13.73 -11.94 15.40
CA ILE A 186 14.35 -13.06 14.68
C ILE A 186 13.88 -13.02 13.23
N LYS A 187 14.79 -13.29 12.30
CA LYS A 187 14.47 -13.28 10.85
C LYS A 187 13.44 -14.34 10.46
N GLU A 188 13.42 -15.44 11.18
CA GLU A 188 12.45 -16.54 11.01
C GLU A 188 11.02 -16.14 11.34
N ASP A 189 10.82 -15.10 12.14
CA ASP A 189 9.51 -14.59 12.52
C ASP A 189 8.95 -13.55 11.52
N LEU A 190 9.72 -13.15 10.51
CA LEU A 190 9.25 -12.20 9.48
C LEU A 190 7.89 -12.58 8.86
N PRO A 191 7.60 -13.86 8.52
CA PRO A 191 6.30 -14.23 7.99
C PRO A 191 5.15 -13.95 8.97
N LYS A 192 5.39 -14.11 10.28
CA LYS A 192 4.38 -13.78 11.32
C LYS A 192 4.11 -12.27 11.39
N TYR A 193 5.16 -11.46 11.31
CA TYR A 193 5.01 -10.00 11.26
C TYR A 193 4.30 -9.55 9.98
N GLU A 194 4.58 -10.17 8.84
CA GLU A 194 3.87 -9.90 7.59
C GLU A 194 2.38 -10.26 7.71
N GLU A 195 2.04 -11.39 8.32
CA GLU A 195 0.65 -11.78 8.57
C GLU A 195 -0.06 -10.82 9.53
N GLN A 196 0.59 -10.42 10.62
CA GLN A 196 0.05 -9.43 11.56
C GLN A 196 -0.21 -8.09 10.89
N LEU A 197 0.70 -7.65 10.00
CA LEU A 197 0.54 -6.43 9.22
C LEU A 197 -0.69 -6.52 8.31
N GLU A 198 -0.85 -7.63 7.58
CA GLU A 198 -2.01 -7.84 6.70
C GLU A 198 -3.32 -7.84 7.48
N LEU A 199 -3.36 -8.46 8.67
CA LEU A 199 -4.54 -8.45 9.55
C LEU A 199 -4.85 -7.05 10.10
N LYS A 200 -3.83 -6.29 10.49
CA LYS A 200 -4.00 -4.90 10.94
C LYS A 200 -4.60 -4.04 9.84
N ILE A 201 -4.05 -4.11 8.64
CA ILE A 201 -4.56 -3.35 7.49
C ILE A 201 -5.98 -3.80 7.12
N ALA A 202 -6.25 -5.11 7.14
CA ALA A 202 -7.59 -5.64 6.89
C ALA A 202 -8.62 -5.09 7.90
N LYS A 203 -8.24 -4.97 9.17
CA LYS A 203 -9.10 -4.37 10.20
C LYS A 203 -9.35 -2.89 9.93
N GLU A 204 -8.31 -2.12 9.61
CA GLU A 204 -8.44 -0.70 9.27
C GLU A 204 -9.32 -0.48 8.02
N ASP A 205 -9.14 -1.33 7.00
CA ASP A 205 -9.99 -1.29 5.80
C ASP A 205 -11.46 -1.58 6.13
N LEU A 206 -11.74 -2.62 6.93
CA LEU A 206 -13.11 -2.92 7.37
C LEU A 206 -13.71 -1.81 8.22
N GLN A 207 -12.93 -1.13 9.07
CA GLN A 207 -13.41 0.05 9.82
C GLN A 207 -13.83 1.17 8.88
N GLY A 208 -12.99 1.49 7.89
CA GLY A 208 -13.31 2.47 6.88
C GLY A 208 -14.57 2.10 6.09
N LEU A 209 -14.69 0.84 5.70
CA LEU A 209 -15.86 0.32 4.98
C LEU A 209 -17.14 0.36 5.81
N LYS A 210 -17.07 -0.01 7.10
CA LYS A 210 -18.22 0.05 8.02
C LYS A 210 -18.76 1.48 8.10
N LYS A 211 -17.85 2.47 8.16
CA LYS A 211 -18.23 3.89 8.15
C LYS A 211 -18.92 4.28 6.84
N ASP A 212 -18.34 3.97 5.68
CA ASP A 212 -18.88 4.33 4.38
C ASP A 212 -20.26 3.66 4.13
N VAL A 213 -20.38 2.41 4.56
CA VAL A 213 -21.61 1.64 4.43
C VAL A 213 -22.72 2.23 5.33
N THR A 214 -22.41 2.59 6.59
CA THR A 214 -23.36 3.25 7.47
C THR A 214 -23.82 4.59 6.91
N GLU A 215 -22.90 5.41 6.41
CA GLU A 215 -23.25 6.68 5.76
C GLU A 215 -24.14 6.48 4.51
N ALA A 216 -23.84 5.43 3.71
CA ALA A 216 -24.65 5.09 2.54
C ALA A 216 -26.06 4.63 2.93
N MET A 217 -26.18 3.80 3.98
CA MET A 217 -27.48 3.34 4.50
C MET A 217 -28.30 4.50 5.07
N GLU A 218 -27.70 5.40 5.84
CA GLU A 218 -28.37 6.59 6.36
C GLU A 218 -28.84 7.52 5.22
N SER A 219 -28.00 7.69 4.19
CA SER A 219 -28.36 8.48 3.02
C SER A 219 -29.51 7.85 2.24
N GLN A 220 -29.58 6.52 2.20
CA GLN A 220 -30.68 5.79 1.58
C GLN A 220 -31.98 5.97 2.38
N LEU A 221 -31.93 5.85 3.71
CA LEU A 221 -33.10 6.09 4.58
C LEU A 221 -33.67 7.49 4.40
N ARG A 222 -32.81 8.52 4.30
CA ARG A 222 -33.23 9.89 4.01
C ARG A 222 -33.93 10.04 2.65
N ARG A 223 -33.56 9.25 1.64
CA ARG A 223 -34.19 9.21 0.31
C ARG A 223 -35.55 8.52 0.36
N GLU A 224 -35.71 7.48 1.16
CA GLU A 224 -36.97 6.76 1.36
C GLU A 224 -38.03 7.67 1.97
N GLU A 225 -37.65 8.66 2.80
CA GLU A 225 -38.56 9.71 3.29
C GLU A 225 -39.14 10.56 2.15
N PHE A 226 -38.48 10.64 0.98
CA PHE A 226 -38.96 11.31 -0.23
C PHE A 226 -39.77 10.41 -1.20
N LYS A 227 -40.22 9.21 -0.74
CA LYS A 227 -41.10 8.31 -1.49
C LYS A 227 -40.59 7.84 -2.87
N ASP A 228 -39.32 7.54 -3.00
CA ASP A 228 -38.84 6.77 -4.16
C ASP A 228 -39.13 5.28 -3.91
N GLU A 229 -40.30 4.81 -4.38
CA GLU A 229 -40.89 3.49 -4.09
C GLU A 229 -40.05 2.29 -4.61
N GLN A 230 -38.91 2.52 -5.25
CA GLN A 230 -38.15 1.46 -5.94
C GLN A 230 -36.83 1.01 -5.28
N MET A 231 -36.41 1.60 -4.16
CA MET A 231 -35.17 1.23 -3.52
C MET A 231 -35.40 0.25 -2.36
N VAL A 232 -34.92 -0.98 -2.56
CA VAL A 232 -34.88 -1.99 -1.48
C VAL A 232 -33.84 -1.57 -0.43
N ALA A 233 -34.28 -1.34 0.81
CA ALA A 233 -33.40 -1.02 1.92
C ALA A 233 -32.40 -2.16 2.18
N VAL A 234 -31.10 -1.85 2.20
CA VAL A 234 -30.05 -2.81 2.52
C VAL A 234 -30.07 -3.07 4.02
N LYS A 235 -30.46 -4.28 4.42
CA LYS A 235 -30.62 -4.67 5.83
C LYS A 235 -29.42 -5.45 6.41
N SER A 236 -28.42 -5.77 5.62
CA SER A 236 -27.27 -6.56 6.10
C SER A 236 -25.94 -5.93 5.70
N LEU A 237 -24.95 -6.04 6.58
CA LEU A 237 -23.57 -5.60 6.37
C LEU A 237 -22.75 -6.59 5.52
N ASP A 238 -23.39 -7.32 4.63
CA ASP A 238 -22.71 -8.21 3.68
C ASP A 238 -22.09 -7.37 2.56
N ILE A 239 -20.81 -7.56 2.32
CA ILE A 239 -20.02 -6.82 1.32
C ILE A 239 -20.64 -6.86 -0.08
N ARG A 240 -21.32 -7.98 -0.42
CA ARG A 240 -21.95 -8.17 -1.73
C ARG A 240 -23.09 -7.20 -2.02
N ASN A 241 -23.69 -6.61 -1.00
CA ASN A 241 -24.74 -5.61 -1.15
C ASN A 241 -24.21 -4.24 -1.57
N PHE A 242 -22.88 -4.03 -1.56
CA PHE A 242 -22.23 -2.72 -1.79
C PHE A 242 -21.27 -2.74 -2.99
N ILE A 243 -21.27 -3.83 -3.79
CA ILE A 243 -20.39 -4.03 -4.95
C ILE A 243 -21.12 -3.83 -6.26
#